data_5855b9b24426f626fd28cf32bd9c8e21
#
_entry.id   5855b9b24426f626fd28cf32bd9c8e21
#
_cell.length_a   1.000
_cell.length_b   1.000
_cell.length_c   1.000
_cell.angle_alpha   90.00
_cell.angle_beta   90.00
_cell.angle_gamma   90.00
#
_symmetry.space_group_name_H-M   'P 1'
#
loop_
_entity.id
_entity.type
_entity.pdbx_description
1 polymer ?
#
loop_
_entity_poly.entity_id
_entity_poly.type
_entity_poly.pdbx_seq_one_letter_code
_entity_poly.pdbx_strand_id
1 'polypeptide(L)'
;IKRLSELSNGEVNIIHLMGGEPLLNPNIKRFFEIARKYFDKTEIKLITNGILLLKQDNSFWQSMKDNKITLAPTKYPIKIDWGKIKDICDNMNIKLKFYNDANVIKTSFYNPLNLEGNENPEWNFRNCFLANNCLILENGRLYTCSYIPNIRHFNKFFNKNIPISVNDYIDIHKARNYQEILQFLAKPIPFCKYCDVNSIIYF
;
A
#
# COMPACT_ATOMS: atom_id res chain seq x y z
N ILE A 1 -0.50 -13.83 -0.65
CA ILE A 1 -1.57 -13.43 -1.58
C ILE A 1 -2.57 -14.57 -1.83
N LYS A 2 -2.10 -15.81 -2.10
CA LYS A 2 -2.97 -16.98 -2.29
C LYS A 2 -3.96 -17.16 -1.14
N ARG A 3 -3.46 -17.20 0.11
CA ARG A 3 -4.31 -17.39 1.29
C ARG A 3 -5.36 -16.28 1.46
N LEU A 4 -5.01 -15.04 1.15
CA LEU A 4 -5.98 -13.93 1.19
C LEU A 4 -7.09 -14.15 0.14
N SER A 5 -6.74 -14.58 -1.06
CA SER A 5 -7.72 -14.89 -2.10
C SER A 5 -8.66 -16.03 -1.68
N GLU A 6 -8.13 -17.10 -1.08
CA GLU A 6 -8.94 -18.21 -0.56
C GLU A 6 -9.92 -17.73 0.53
N LEU A 7 -9.46 -16.90 1.46
CA LEU A 7 -10.30 -16.37 2.55
C LEU A 7 -11.38 -15.42 2.04
N SER A 8 -11.04 -14.53 1.10
CA SER A 8 -11.95 -13.51 0.56
C SER A 8 -12.75 -14.00 -0.66
N ASN A 9 -12.58 -15.25 -1.08
CA ASN A 9 -13.13 -15.78 -2.33
C ASN A 9 -12.77 -14.91 -3.56
N GLY A 10 -11.57 -14.30 -3.53
CA GLY A 10 -11.10 -13.37 -4.55
C GLY A 10 -11.76 -11.99 -4.52
N GLU A 11 -12.62 -11.73 -3.56
CA GLU A 11 -13.40 -10.48 -3.47
C GLU A 11 -12.62 -9.37 -2.75
N VAL A 12 -11.63 -8.81 -3.46
CA VAL A 12 -10.89 -7.62 -3.06
C VAL A 12 -11.02 -6.61 -4.19
N ASN A 13 -11.47 -5.40 -3.88
CA ASN A 13 -11.74 -4.38 -4.90
C ASN A 13 -10.47 -3.90 -5.61
N ILE A 14 -9.43 -3.60 -4.84
CA ILE A 14 -8.19 -3.02 -5.36
C ILE A 14 -6.99 -3.63 -4.63
N ILE A 15 -5.95 -3.94 -5.40
CA ILE A 15 -4.63 -4.29 -4.87
C ILE A 15 -3.62 -3.28 -5.38
N HIS A 16 -2.90 -2.64 -4.47
CA HIS A 16 -1.78 -1.79 -4.79
C HIS A 16 -0.46 -2.58 -4.65
N LEU A 17 0.24 -2.75 -5.74
CA LEU A 17 1.61 -3.23 -5.74
C LEU A 17 2.52 -2.02 -5.52
N MET A 18 3.02 -1.91 -4.31
CA MET A 18 3.83 -0.78 -3.88
C MET A 18 4.90 -1.24 -2.90
N GLY A 19 5.70 -0.32 -2.43
CA GLY A 19 6.77 -0.58 -1.48
C GLY A 19 7.49 0.73 -1.21
N GLY A 20 8.80 0.75 -1.05
CA GLY A 20 9.57 1.99 -1.21
C GLY A 20 9.43 2.48 -2.65
N GLU A 21 10.13 1.83 -3.59
CA GLU A 21 9.89 1.96 -5.03
C GLU A 21 9.83 0.56 -5.65
N PRO A 22 8.67 0.12 -6.15
CA PRO A 22 8.49 -1.25 -6.64
C PRO A 22 9.34 -1.58 -7.86
N LEU A 23 9.71 -0.58 -8.67
CA LEU A 23 10.54 -0.79 -9.86
C LEU A 23 12.02 -1.07 -9.52
N LEU A 24 12.43 -0.95 -8.26
CA LEU A 24 13.72 -1.44 -7.79
C LEU A 24 13.72 -2.95 -7.55
N ASN A 25 12.55 -3.58 -7.50
CA ASN A 25 12.46 -5.03 -7.33
C ASN A 25 12.64 -5.73 -8.68
N PRO A 26 13.72 -6.50 -8.88
CA PRO A 26 13.96 -7.19 -10.16
C PRO A 26 12.90 -8.23 -10.50
N ASN A 27 12.13 -8.68 -9.52
CA ASN A 27 11.08 -9.67 -9.68
C ASN A 27 9.67 -9.06 -9.82
N ILE A 28 9.53 -7.76 -10.10
CA ILE A 28 8.23 -7.09 -10.12
C ILE A 28 7.21 -7.76 -11.06
N LYS A 29 7.65 -8.27 -12.21
CA LYS A 29 6.81 -8.99 -13.17
C LYS A 29 6.14 -10.23 -12.53
N ARG A 30 6.87 -10.96 -11.68
CA ARG A 30 6.31 -12.11 -10.96
C ARG A 30 5.19 -11.70 -9.99
N PHE A 31 5.27 -10.49 -9.42
CA PHE A 31 4.18 -9.97 -8.58
C PHE A 31 2.93 -9.67 -9.41
N PHE A 32 3.07 -9.21 -10.66
CA PHE A 32 1.93 -9.03 -11.57
C PHE A 32 1.23 -10.36 -11.84
N GLU A 33 1.99 -11.38 -12.24
CA GLU A 33 1.49 -12.73 -12.53
C GLU A 33 0.78 -13.34 -11.31
N ILE A 34 1.43 -13.32 -10.14
CA ILE A 34 0.87 -13.90 -8.93
C ILE A 34 -0.38 -13.15 -8.48
N ALA A 35 -0.37 -11.82 -8.51
CA ALA A 35 -1.53 -11.04 -8.12
C ALA A 35 -2.72 -11.32 -9.05
N ARG A 36 -2.51 -11.31 -10.37
CA ARG A 36 -3.57 -11.60 -11.35
C ARG A 36 -4.08 -13.03 -11.26
N LYS A 37 -3.19 -14.00 -11.03
CA LYS A 37 -3.57 -15.41 -10.88
C LYS A 37 -4.59 -15.64 -9.77
N TYR A 38 -4.45 -14.95 -8.67
CA TYR A 38 -5.30 -15.16 -7.48
C TYR A 38 -6.43 -14.13 -7.36
N PHE A 39 -6.38 -13.04 -8.11
CA PHE A 39 -7.36 -11.95 -8.09
C PHE A 39 -7.69 -11.52 -9.53
N ASP A 40 -8.42 -12.39 -10.23
CA ASP A 40 -8.72 -12.24 -11.66
C ASP A 40 -9.57 -11.02 -11.99
N LYS A 41 -10.51 -10.65 -11.10
CA LYS A 41 -11.46 -9.53 -11.27
C LYS A 41 -11.02 -8.24 -10.56
N THR A 42 -10.01 -8.31 -9.72
CA THR A 42 -9.54 -7.18 -8.89
C THR A 42 -8.81 -6.15 -9.75
N GLU A 43 -9.01 -4.87 -9.49
CA GLU A 43 -8.14 -3.82 -10.05
C GLU A 43 -6.77 -3.90 -9.39
N ILE A 44 -5.73 -4.21 -10.17
CA ILE A 44 -4.35 -4.27 -9.67
C ILE A 44 -3.59 -3.07 -10.20
N LYS A 45 -3.04 -2.26 -9.28
CA LYS A 45 -2.32 -1.03 -9.60
C LYS A 45 -0.86 -1.13 -9.20
N LEU A 46 0.03 -0.73 -10.09
CA LEU A 46 1.42 -0.48 -9.79
C LEU A 46 1.59 0.98 -9.37
N ILE A 47 1.90 1.21 -8.09
CA ILE A 47 2.15 2.54 -7.54
C ILE A 47 3.65 2.81 -7.57
N THR A 48 4.08 3.81 -8.33
CA THR A 48 5.49 4.13 -8.52
C THR A 48 5.73 5.64 -8.54
N ASN A 49 6.95 6.07 -8.22
CA ASN A 49 7.37 7.46 -8.40
C ASN A 49 7.66 7.82 -9.89
N GLY A 50 7.68 6.83 -10.77
CA GLY A 50 7.87 7.00 -12.21
C GLY A 50 9.30 7.16 -12.71
N ILE A 51 10.28 7.36 -11.83
CA ILE A 51 11.70 7.64 -12.22
C ILE A 51 12.30 6.54 -13.09
N LEU A 52 11.93 5.30 -12.82
CA LEU A 52 12.49 4.12 -13.48
C LEU A 52 11.65 3.60 -14.65
N LEU A 53 10.49 4.21 -14.95
CA LEU A 53 9.58 3.70 -15.98
C LEU A 53 10.25 3.65 -17.37
N LEU A 54 10.91 4.73 -17.78
CA LEU A 54 11.58 4.78 -19.09
C LEU A 54 12.86 3.93 -19.20
N LYS A 55 13.28 3.32 -18.08
CA LYS A 55 14.40 2.36 -18.04
C LYS A 55 13.92 0.91 -18.13
N GLN A 56 12.60 0.69 -18.09
CA GLN A 56 12.04 -0.65 -18.19
C GLN A 56 12.10 -1.16 -19.64
N ASP A 57 12.34 -2.45 -19.78
CA ASP A 57 12.36 -3.13 -21.07
C ASP A 57 10.96 -3.50 -21.61
N ASN A 58 10.89 -3.94 -22.86
CA ASN A 58 9.64 -4.36 -23.47
C ASN A 58 8.95 -5.50 -22.71
N SER A 59 9.71 -6.38 -22.05
CA SER A 59 9.12 -7.51 -21.32
C SER A 59 8.38 -7.06 -20.06
N PHE A 60 8.81 -5.95 -19.44
CA PHE A 60 8.08 -5.32 -18.33
C PHE A 60 6.71 -4.79 -18.81
N TRP A 61 6.71 -4.01 -19.89
CA TRP A 61 5.48 -3.45 -20.45
C TRP A 61 4.53 -4.53 -20.92
N GLN A 62 5.06 -5.57 -21.58
CA GLN A 62 4.26 -6.72 -22.01
C GLN A 62 3.65 -7.44 -20.80
N SER A 63 4.42 -7.66 -19.71
CA SER A 63 3.91 -8.28 -18.49
C SER A 63 2.80 -7.45 -17.84
N MET A 64 2.93 -6.11 -17.83
CA MET A 64 1.84 -5.23 -17.36
C MET A 64 0.55 -5.40 -18.17
N LYS A 65 0.67 -5.44 -19.50
CA LYS A 65 -0.46 -5.67 -20.42
C LYS A 65 -1.13 -7.02 -20.17
N ASP A 66 -0.34 -8.10 -20.19
CA ASP A 66 -0.84 -9.47 -20.09
C ASP A 66 -1.56 -9.72 -18.75
N ASN A 67 -1.08 -9.08 -17.69
CA ASN A 67 -1.67 -9.18 -16.36
C ASN A 67 -2.69 -8.07 -16.06
N LYS A 68 -3.03 -7.22 -17.03
CA LYS A 68 -3.99 -6.11 -16.89
C LYS A 68 -3.68 -5.23 -15.69
N ILE A 69 -2.41 -4.83 -15.55
CA ILE A 69 -1.94 -3.96 -14.47
C ILE A 69 -2.21 -2.51 -14.85
N THR A 70 -2.88 -1.77 -14.01
CA THR A 70 -3.01 -0.31 -14.15
C THR A 70 -1.73 0.35 -13.66
N LEU A 71 -1.10 1.16 -14.51
CA LEU A 71 0.00 2.02 -14.09
C LEU A 71 -0.57 3.23 -13.34
N ALA A 72 -0.18 3.37 -12.07
CA ALA A 72 -0.70 4.43 -11.21
C ALA A 72 0.44 5.23 -10.54
N PRO A 73 1.16 6.05 -11.32
CA PRO A 73 2.28 6.81 -10.79
C PRO A 73 1.81 7.93 -9.87
N THR A 74 2.63 8.24 -8.87
CA THR A 74 2.50 9.44 -8.05
C THR A 74 3.37 10.55 -8.65
N LYS A 75 2.79 11.72 -8.90
CA LYS A 75 3.50 12.85 -9.46
C LYS A 75 4.23 13.61 -8.35
N TYR A 76 5.54 13.66 -8.45
CA TYR A 76 6.43 14.41 -7.57
C TYR A 76 7.04 15.62 -8.30
N PRO A 77 7.63 16.60 -7.60
CA PRO A 77 8.26 17.79 -8.20
C PRO A 77 9.63 17.43 -8.83
N ILE A 78 9.64 16.43 -9.69
CA ILE A 78 10.80 15.95 -10.43
C ILE A 78 10.47 15.87 -11.92
N LYS A 79 11.46 16.13 -12.76
CA LYS A 79 11.28 16.13 -14.22
C LYS A 79 11.22 14.68 -14.72
N ILE A 80 10.06 14.29 -15.22
CA ILE A 80 9.80 13.00 -15.87
C ILE A 80 9.09 13.28 -17.18
N ASP A 81 9.47 12.58 -18.24
CA ASP A 81 8.80 12.66 -19.55
C ASP A 81 7.51 11.80 -19.51
N TRP A 82 6.45 12.41 -18.95
CA TRP A 82 5.14 11.79 -18.87
C TRP A 82 4.48 11.60 -20.23
N GLY A 83 4.85 12.43 -21.22
CA GLY A 83 4.37 12.28 -22.61
C GLY A 83 4.81 10.94 -23.19
N LYS A 84 6.11 10.67 -23.12
CA LYS A 84 6.67 9.40 -23.60
C LYS A 84 6.11 8.18 -22.86
N ILE A 85 5.90 8.28 -21.54
CA ILE A 85 5.27 7.21 -20.76
C ILE A 85 3.83 6.97 -21.22
N LYS A 86 3.08 8.04 -21.47
CA LYS A 86 1.71 7.96 -21.99
C LYS A 86 1.68 7.30 -23.36
N ASP A 87 2.57 7.67 -24.28
CA ASP A 87 2.65 7.07 -25.61
C ASP A 87 2.92 5.57 -25.52
N ILE A 88 3.82 5.13 -24.64
CA ILE A 88 4.06 3.69 -24.40
C ILE A 88 2.80 3.01 -23.89
N CYS A 89 2.11 3.60 -22.92
CA CYS A 89 0.89 3.04 -22.36
C CYS A 89 -0.21 2.93 -23.42
N ASP A 90 -0.41 3.96 -24.21
CA ASP A 90 -1.42 3.98 -25.30
C ASP A 90 -1.10 2.92 -26.35
N ASN A 91 0.14 2.83 -26.81
CA ASN A 91 0.58 1.83 -27.82
C ASN A 91 0.47 0.39 -27.31
N MET A 92 0.67 0.17 -26.02
CA MET A 92 0.59 -1.15 -25.39
C MET A 92 -0.80 -1.46 -24.83
N ASN A 93 -1.75 -0.51 -24.92
CA ASN A 93 -3.08 -0.63 -24.30
C ASN A 93 -3.01 -0.89 -22.80
N ILE A 94 -2.13 -0.16 -22.11
CA ILE A 94 -1.99 -0.19 -20.64
C ILE A 94 -2.73 1.00 -20.06
N LYS A 95 -3.62 0.75 -19.10
CA LYS A 95 -4.34 1.82 -18.40
C LYS A 95 -3.37 2.65 -17.56
N LEU A 96 -3.26 3.95 -17.87
CA LEU A 96 -2.51 4.94 -17.08
C LEU A 96 -3.50 5.79 -16.27
N LYS A 97 -3.36 5.79 -14.94
CA LYS A 97 -4.16 6.62 -14.05
C LYS A 97 -3.28 7.08 -12.89
N PHE A 98 -2.94 8.35 -12.83
CA PHE A 98 -2.17 8.89 -11.72
C PHE A 98 -2.82 8.53 -10.38
N TYR A 99 -2.01 8.20 -9.39
CA TYR A 99 -2.49 7.81 -8.07
C TYR A 99 -3.23 8.94 -7.35
N ASN A 100 -2.78 10.15 -7.56
CA ASN A 100 -3.45 11.40 -7.22
C ASN A 100 -3.82 12.15 -8.52
N ASP A 101 -4.50 13.30 -8.41
CA ASP A 101 -4.79 14.14 -9.58
C ASP A 101 -3.48 14.45 -10.31
N ALA A 102 -3.46 14.21 -11.65
CA ALA A 102 -2.29 14.44 -12.50
C ALA A 102 -1.81 15.92 -12.48
N ASN A 103 -2.69 16.85 -12.13
CA ASN A 103 -2.38 18.28 -12.04
C ASN A 103 -1.82 18.68 -10.67
N VAL A 104 -1.90 17.78 -9.68
CA VAL A 104 -1.44 18.05 -8.31
C VAL A 104 -0.13 17.36 -8.08
N ILE A 105 0.91 18.12 -7.78
CA ILE A 105 2.15 17.61 -7.21
C ILE A 105 1.81 17.13 -5.82
N LYS A 106 2.29 15.93 -5.46
CA LYS A 106 1.96 15.33 -4.17
C LYS A 106 2.35 16.26 -3.03
N THR A 107 1.35 16.60 -2.22
CA THR A 107 1.56 17.19 -0.90
C THR A 107 1.88 16.11 0.12
N SER A 108 2.65 16.45 1.12
CA SER A 108 2.86 15.61 2.29
C SER A 108 1.81 15.91 3.34
N PHE A 109 1.61 14.97 4.24
CA PHE A 109 0.95 15.21 5.51
C PHE A 109 1.88 14.74 6.63
N TYR A 110 1.72 15.35 7.78
CA TYR A 110 2.43 14.96 8.98
C TYR A 110 1.44 14.41 9.99
N ASN A 111 1.64 13.16 10.39
CA ASN A 111 0.86 12.52 11.44
C ASN A 111 1.82 12.15 12.56
N PRO A 112 1.87 12.96 13.63
CA PRO A 112 2.83 12.78 14.68
C PRO A 112 2.58 11.51 15.48
N LEU A 113 3.67 10.95 16.00
CA LEU A 113 3.62 9.85 16.96
C LEU A 113 3.76 10.39 18.38
N ASN A 114 2.85 9.99 19.24
CA ASN A 114 2.97 10.15 20.68
C ASN A 114 3.82 9.00 21.23
N LEU A 115 5.07 9.29 21.61
CA LEU A 115 6.03 8.26 22.05
C LEU A 115 5.71 7.68 23.42
N GLU A 116 4.90 8.38 24.22
CA GLU A 116 4.42 7.90 25.53
C GLU A 116 3.38 6.77 25.38
N GLY A 117 2.68 6.73 24.26
CA GLY A 117 1.65 5.72 24.02
C GLY A 117 0.48 5.81 24.97
N ASN A 118 0.05 7.03 25.30
CA ASN A 118 -1.03 7.34 26.23
C ASN A 118 -2.25 7.98 25.56
N GLU A 119 -2.31 7.98 24.22
CA GLU A 119 -3.49 8.41 23.47
C GLU A 119 -4.65 7.42 23.60
N ASN A 120 -5.87 7.89 23.33
CA ASN A 120 -7.06 7.06 23.32
C ASN A 120 -7.14 6.26 22.00
N PRO A 121 -6.99 4.92 22.01
CA PRO A 121 -6.99 4.13 20.78
C PRO A 121 -8.32 4.16 20.04
N GLU A 122 -9.46 4.21 20.75
CA GLU A 122 -10.80 4.25 20.16
C GLU A 122 -11.01 5.56 19.39
N TRP A 123 -10.64 6.68 20.01
CA TRP A 123 -10.72 7.99 19.39
C TRP A 123 -9.84 8.04 18.15
N ASN A 124 -8.57 7.63 18.29
CA ASN A 124 -7.60 7.64 17.20
C ASN A 124 -8.04 6.77 16.04
N PHE A 125 -8.53 5.56 16.29
CA PHE A 125 -9.02 4.68 15.24
C PHE A 125 -10.19 5.29 14.47
N ARG A 126 -11.17 5.88 15.16
CA ARG A 126 -12.37 6.48 14.55
C ARG A 126 -12.06 7.72 13.71
N ASN A 127 -11.06 8.49 14.10
CA ASN A 127 -10.69 9.74 13.44
C ASN A 127 -9.47 9.63 12.51
N CYS A 128 -8.89 8.43 12.40
CA CYS A 128 -7.71 8.19 11.57
C CYS A 128 -8.10 7.94 10.11
N PHE A 129 -7.65 8.78 9.19
CA PHE A 129 -7.88 8.58 7.76
C PHE A 129 -7.11 7.39 7.17
N LEU A 130 -6.05 6.89 7.85
CA LEU A 130 -5.28 5.72 7.41
C LEU A 130 -5.95 4.40 7.80
N ALA A 131 -6.66 4.38 8.92
CA ALA A 131 -7.29 3.16 9.41
C ALA A 131 -8.27 2.61 8.34
N ASN A 132 -8.06 1.35 7.96
CA ASN A 132 -8.84 0.63 6.94
C ASN A 132 -8.79 1.20 5.51
N ASN A 133 -8.11 2.33 5.28
CA ASN A 133 -7.86 2.86 3.94
C ASN A 133 -6.48 2.48 3.39
N CYS A 134 -5.52 2.19 4.29
CA CYS A 134 -4.15 1.86 3.94
C CYS A 134 -3.75 0.50 4.51
N LEU A 135 -4.54 -0.54 4.22
CA LEU A 135 -4.25 -1.91 4.65
C LEU A 135 -2.94 -2.40 4.03
N ILE A 136 -2.09 -3.02 4.83
CA ILE A 136 -0.82 -3.58 4.36
C ILE A 136 -0.79 -5.08 4.62
N LEU A 137 -0.53 -5.85 3.57
CA LEU A 137 -0.22 -7.27 3.68
C LEU A 137 1.28 -7.49 3.53
N GLU A 138 1.95 -7.85 4.60
CA GLU A 138 3.38 -8.16 4.62
C GLU A 138 3.62 -9.47 5.35
N ASN A 139 4.34 -10.41 4.74
CA ASN A 139 4.73 -11.70 5.36
C ASN A 139 3.56 -12.48 6.01
N GLY A 140 2.39 -12.49 5.36
CA GLY A 140 1.21 -13.17 5.87
C GLY A 140 0.47 -12.42 6.99
N ARG A 141 0.92 -11.24 7.37
CA ARG A 141 0.27 -10.38 8.37
C ARG A 141 -0.46 -9.25 7.67
N LEU A 142 -1.73 -9.07 8.00
CA LEU A 142 -2.53 -7.95 7.52
C LEU A 142 -2.64 -6.91 8.65
N TYR A 143 -2.25 -5.68 8.32
CA TYR A 143 -2.22 -4.53 9.21
C TYR A 143 -3.29 -3.52 8.79
N THR A 144 -3.87 -2.81 9.75
CA THR A 144 -4.89 -1.78 9.52
C THR A 144 -4.33 -0.48 8.93
N CYS A 145 -3.03 -0.25 9.07
CA CYS A 145 -2.34 0.93 8.52
C CYS A 145 -0.87 0.66 8.20
N SER A 146 -0.25 1.57 7.45
CA SER A 146 1.15 1.47 7.01
C SER A 146 2.19 1.73 8.09
N TYR A 147 1.83 2.33 9.21
CA TYR A 147 2.82 2.67 10.26
C TYR A 147 3.36 1.44 10.95
N ILE A 148 2.49 0.49 11.28
CA ILE A 148 2.84 -0.68 12.09
C ILE A 148 3.99 -1.48 11.46
N PRO A 149 3.91 -1.98 10.22
CA PRO A 149 5.00 -2.76 9.64
C PRO A 149 6.29 -1.93 9.45
N ASN A 150 6.17 -0.61 9.36
CA ASN A 150 7.29 0.29 9.12
C ASN A 150 7.90 0.89 10.39
N ILE A 151 7.27 0.75 11.55
CA ILE A 151 7.75 1.36 12.82
C ILE A 151 9.17 0.91 13.19
N ARG A 152 9.58 -0.27 12.76
CA ARG A 152 10.94 -0.79 12.93
C ARG A 152 12.02 0.16 12.35
N HIS A 153 11.72 0.81 11.22
CA HIS A 153 12.65 1.76 10.58
C HIS A 153 12.74 3.05 11.38
N PHE A 154 11.60 3.54 11.88
CA PHE A 154 11.56 4.68 12.78
C PHE A 154 12.33 4.40 14.08
N ASN A 155 12.06 3.27 14.72
CA ASN A 155 12.72 2.85 15.94
C ASN A 155 14.25 2.80 15.75
N LYS A 156 14.70 2.19 14.65
CA LYS A 156 16.14 2.09 14.34
C LYS A 156 16.77 3.46 14.11
N PHE A 157 16.12 4.34 13.34
CA PHE A 157 16.69 5.64 12.97
C PHE A 157 16.74 6.61 14.16
N PHE A 158 15.66 6.65 14.95
CA PHE A 158 15.55 7.58 16.08
C PHE A 158 15.94 6.97 17.44
N ASN A 159 16.49 5.77 17.44
CA ASN A 159 16.83 5.02 18.67
C ASN A 159 15.64 4.96 19.66
N LYS A 160 14.47 4.58 19.14
CA LYS A 160 13.22 4.40 19.88
C LYS A 160 12.83 2.93 19.97
N ASN A 161 11.87 2.63 20.83
CA ASN A 161 11.40 1.26 21.02
C ASN A 161 9.87 1.22 21.15
N ILE A 162 9.17 1.72 20.12
CA ILE A 162 7.72 1.58 20.04
C ILE A 162 7.41 0.12 19.70
N PRO A 163 6.70 -0.63 20.57
CA PRO A 163 6.48 -2.04 20.39
C PRO A 163 5.36 -2.32 19.37
N ILE A 164 5.44 -3.47 18.71
CA ILE A 164 4.34 -4.08 17.98
C ILE A 164 3.89 -5.31 18.77
N SER A 165 2.61 -5.41 19.06
CA SER A 165 2.01 -6.57 19.72
C SER A 165 1.38 -7.54 18.70
N VAL A 166 1.06 -8.73 19.16
CA VAL A 166 0.34 -9.73 18.35
C VAL A 166 -1.09 -9.30 18.00
N ASN A 167 -1.62 -8.29 18.71
CA ASN A 167 -2.94 -7.72 18.47
C ASN A 167 -2.92 -6.53 17.49
N ASP A 168 -1.75 -6.15 16.97
CA ASP A 168 -1.62 -5.06 15.99
C ASP A 168 -1.73 -5.54 14.54
N TYR A 169 -1.89 -6.84 14.32
CA TYR A 169 -2.09 -7.45 13.01
C TYR A 169 -2.91 -8.72 13.11
N ILE A 170 -3.48 -9.16 12.00
CA ILE A 170 -4.03 -10.51 11.87
C ILE A 170 -3.14 -11.35 10.94
N ASP A 171 -2.77 -12.54 11.41
CA ASP A 171 -2.06 -13.54 10.60
C ASP A 171 -3.09 -14.27 9.71
N ILE A 172 -3.06 -14.00 8.40
CA ILE A 172 -4.02 -14.58 7.46
C ILE A 172 -3.90 -16.10 7.33
N HIS A 173 -2.75 -16.69 7.71
CA HIS A 173 -2.59 -18.14 7.70
C HIS A 173 -3.27 -18.81 8.89
N LYS A 174 -3.49 -18.06 9.99
CA LYS A 174 -4.22 -18.53 11.18
C LYS A 174 -5.70 -18.18 11.15
N ALA A 175 -6.08 -17.19 10.34
CA ALA A 175 -7.49 -16.82 10.16
C ALA A 175 -8.29 -18.00 9.59
N ARG A 176 -9.40 -18.34 10.22
CA ARG A 176 -10.29 -19.44 9.82
C ARG A 176 -11.17 -19.07 8.62
N ASN A 177 -11.61 -17.81 8.57
CA ASN A 177 -12.50 -17.29 7.54
C ASN A 177 -12.31 -15.77 7.36
N TYR A 178 -12.96 -15.22 6.32
CA TYR A 178 -12.87 -13.79 6.01
C TYR A 178 -13.55 -12.91 7.07
N GLN A 179 -14.57 -13.43 7.76
CA GLN A 179 -15.27 -12.68 8.80
C GLN A 179 -14.34 -12.30 9.97
N GLU A 180 -13.36 -13.15 10.32
CA GLU A 180 -12.36 -12.81 11.33
C GLU A 180 -11.47 -11.64 10.89
N ILE A 181 -11.11 -11.57 9.60
CA ILE A 181 -10.38 -10.42 9.05
C ILE A 181 -11.22 -9.16 9.17
N LEU A 182 -12.48 -9.19 8.76
CA LEU A 182 -13.37 -8.03 8.86
C LEU A 182 -13.58 -7.57 10.30
N GLN A 183 -13.75 -8.51 11.24
CA GLN A 183 -13.87 -8.21 12.66
C GLN A 183 -12.62 -7.58 13.26
N PHE A 184 -11.44 -8.02 12.80
CA PHE A 184 -10.18 -7.40 13.20
C PHE A 184 -10.07 -5.99 12.67
N LEU A 185 -10.39 -5.77 11.39
CA LEU A 185 -10.32 -4.45 10.74
C LEU A 185 -11.34 -3.45 11.30
N ALA A 186 -12.43 -3.91 11.88
CA ALA A 186 -13.48 -3.06 12.44
C ALA A 186 -13.19 -2.51 13.85
N LYS A 187 -12.01 -2.81 14.41
CA LYS A 187 -11.67 -2.47 15.80
C LYS A 187 -10.37 -1.69 15.88
N PRO A 188 -10.22 -0.82 16.89
CA PRO A 188 -8.94 -0.23 17.19
C PRO A 188 -7.93 -1.31 17.61
N ILE A 189 -6.67 -1.02 17.34
CA ILE A 189 -5.55 -1.87 17.69
C ILE A 189 -4.69 -1.18 18.76
N PRO A 190 -3.90 -1.94 19.54
CA PRO A 190 -3.06 -1.36 20.60
C PRO A 190 -2.10 -0.27 20.10
N PHE A 191 -1.62 -0.37 18.86
CA PHE A 191 -0.73 0.62 18.27
C PHE A 191 -1.39 2.01 18.12
N CYS A 192 -2.72 2.11 18.04
CA CYS A 192 -3.42 3.40 17.90
C CYS A 192 -3.13 4.37 19.05
N LYS A 193 -2.69 3.90 20.22
CA LYS A 193 -2.30 4.75 21.34
C LYS A 193 -1.03 5.58 21.11
N TYR A 194 -0.26 5.22 20.07
CA TYR A 194 0.95 5.96 19.68
C TYR A 194 0.71 7.00 18.57
N CYS A 195 -0.51 7.18 18.11
CA CYS A 195 -0.84 8.16 17.07
C CYS A 195 -1.51 9.39 17.69
N ASP A 196 -1.04 10.58 17.33
CA ASP A 196 -1.73 11.84 17.66
C ASP A 196 -2.48 12.32 16.42
N VAL A 197 -3.70 11.82 16.23
CA VAL A 197 -4.51 12.17 15.06
C VAL A 197 -5.04 13.60 15.09
N ASN A 198 -5.04 14.25 16.26
CA ASN A 198 -5.50 15.64 16.40
C ASN A 198 -4.46 16.65 15.89
N SER A 199 -3.20 16.26 15.84
CA SER A 199 -2.09 17.12 15.42
C SER A 199 -1.62 16.83 13.99
N ILE A 200 -2.48 16.24 13.14
CA ILE A 200 -2.16 16.02 11.72
C ILE A 200 -2.04 17.35 11.01
N ILE A 201 -0.93 17.54 10.30
CA ILE A 201 -0.64 18.72 9.50
C ILE A 201 -0.55 18.32 8.03
N TYR A 202 -1.23 19.07 7.17
CA TYR A 202 -1.15 18.94 5.70
C TYR A 202 -0.26 20.06 5.15
N PHE A 203 0.67 19.71 4.25
CA PHE A 203 1.59 20.63 3.59
C PHE A 203 1.28 20.74 2.09
#